data_04da43b5d1842b3cc3462e113990d6ac
#
_entry.id   04da43b5d1842b3cc3462e113990d6ac
#
_cell.length_a   1.000
_cell.length_b   1.000
_cell.length_c   1.000
_cell.angle_alpha   90.00
_cell.angle_beta   90.00
_cell.angle_gamma   90.00
#
_symmetry.space_group_name_H-M   'P 1'
#
loop_
_entity.id
_entity.type
_entity.pdbx_description
1 polymer ?
#
loop_
_entity_poly.entity_id
_entity_poly.type
_entity_poly.pdbx_seq_one_letter_code
_entity_poly.pdbx_strand_id
1 'polypeptide(L)'
;MKRPVKNSGGFALFSAIFILVVLAALGAFILNISSSQQIGSALDVQGVRAYYAARSGVEWGLYRQLQASSCAASSSFVPTASTLSGFTVTVTCVATPDANGGPTIYTVTATACSQPNVGACPNTVNPGSLYIERRLTVTF
;
A
#
# COMPACT_ATOMS: atom_id res chain seq x y z
N MET A 1 53.25 25.31 -49.18
CA MET A 1 51.87 25.01 -49.58
C MET A 1 50.98 24.99 -48.39
N LYS A 2 50.13 26.00 -48.12
CA LYS A 2 49.13 26.03 -47.03
C LYS A 2 47.83 25.44 -47.57
N ARG A 3 47.34 24.36 -46.95
CA ARG A 3 46.03 23.78 -47.27
C ARG A 3 44.94 24.71 -46.70
N PRO A 4 43.90 25.08 -47.46
CA PRO A 4 42.79 25.83 -46.91
C PRO A 4 41.99 24.95 -45.97
N VAL A 5 41.78 25.41 -44.74
CA VAL A 5 40.84 24.80 -43.78
C VAL A 5 39.42 25.10 -44.26
N LYS A 6 38.72 24.08 -44.72
CA LYS A 6 37.33 24.17 -45.17
C LYS A 6 36.46 24.35 -43.93
N ASN A 7 35.96 25.56 -43.71
CA ASN A 7 34.98 25.85 -42.64
C ASN A 7 33.65 25.16 -42.96
N SER A 8 33.40 24.02 -42.35
CA SER A 8 32.10 23.32 -42.35
C SER A 8 31.26 23.71 -41.10
N GLY A 9 31.18 25.04 -40.84
CA GLY A 9 30.55 25.55 -39.62
C GLY A 9 29.01 25.47 -39.53
N GLY A 10 28.31 25.23 -40.67
CA GLY A 10 26.84 25.22 -40.66
C GLY A 10 26.18 23.95 -40.11
N PHE A 11 26.80 22.81 -40.32
CA PHE A 11 26.24 21.52 -39.90
C PHE A 11 26.47 21.22 -38.41
N ALA A 12 27.55 21.75 -37.83
CA ALA A 12 27.91 21.55 -36.43
C ALA A 12 26.87 22.17 -35.46
N LEU A 13 26.27 23.31 -35.81
CA LEU A 13 25.26 23.98 -34.99
C LEU A 13 23.97 23.16 -34.91
N PHE A 14 23.47 22.66 -36.02
CA PHE A 14 22.28 21.81 -36.06
C PHE A 14 22.47 20.50 -35.28
N SER A 15 23.64 19.87 -35.43
CA SER A 15 24.00 18.67 -34.71
C SER A 15 24.09 18.91 -33.19
N ALA A 16 24.67 20.06 -32.78
CA ALA A 16 24.76 20.42 -31.38
C ALA A 16 23.38 20.64 -30.73
N ILE A 17 22.48 21.38 -31.40
CA ILE A 17 21.12 21.63 -30.94
C ILE A 17 20.33 20.30 -30.84
N PHE A 18 20.44 19.45 -31.85
CA PHE A 18 19.77 18.14 -31.87
C PHE A 18 20.22 17.27 -30.68
N ILE A 19 21.52 17.18 -30.42
CA ILE A 19 22.06 16.42 -29.29
C ILE A 19 21.55 16.97 -27.96
N LEU A 20 21.55 18.32 -27.81
CA LEU A 20 21.02 18.93 -26.56
C LEU A 20 19.54 18.61 -26.33
N VAL A 21 18.72 18.68 -27.38
CA VAL A 21 17.28 18.37 -27.27
C VAL A 21 17.07 16.89 -26.90
N VAL A 22 17.81 15.98 -27.54
CA VAL A 22 17.72 14.54 -27.25
C VAL A 22 18.18 14.24 -25.83
N LEU A 23 19.29 14.82 -25.36
CA LEU A 23 19.78 14.64 -24.01
C LEU A 23 18.81 15.23 -22.98
N ALA A 24 18.22 16.39 -23.25
CA ALA A 24 17.21 16.98 -22.37
C ALA A 24 15.96 16.11 -22.27
N ALA A 25 15.49 15.56 -23.39
CA ALA A 25 14.34 14.65 -23.42
C ALA A 25 14.62 13.34 -22.65
N LEU A 26 15.80 12.75 -22.82
CA LEU A 26 16.22 11.55 -22.08
C LEU A 26 16.35 11.85 -20.58
N GLY A 27 16.91 12.99 -20.20
CA GLY A 27 17.01 13.42 -18.81
C GLY A 27 15.65 13.55 -18.14
N ALA A 28 14.70 14.21 -18.81
CA ALA A 28 13.32 14.34 -18.31
C ALA A 28 12.62 12.97 -18.15
N PHE A 29 12.86 12.06 -19.08
CA PHE A 29 12.30 10.69 -19.02
C PHE A 29 12.85 9.90 -17.82
N ILE A 30 14.17 9.97 -17.58
CA ILE A 30 14.81 9.29 -16.45
C ILE A 30 14.27 9.81 -15.11
N LEU A 31 14.08 11.12 -14.97
CA LEU A 31 13.53 11.71 -13.75
C LEU A 31 12.10 11.24 -13.47
N ASN A 32 11.26 11.12 -14.48
CA ASN A 32 9.90 10.58 -14.35
C ASN A 32 9.89 9.14 -13.86
N ILE A 33 10.73 8.27 -14.42
CA ILE A 33 10.83 6.86 -14.00
C ILE A 33 11.35 6.77 -12.57
N SER A 34 12.38 7.52 -12.22
CA SER A 34 12.97 7.52 -10.88
C SER A 34 11.95 7.92 -9.80
N SER A 35 11.15 8.95 -10.07
CA SER A 35 10.09 9.40 -9.15
C SER A 35 9.01 8.33 -8.96
N SER A 36 8.58 7.68 -10.04
CA SER A 36 7.59 6.59 -9.98
C SER A 36 8.09 5.39 -9.17
N GLN A 37 9.35 5.01 -9.32
CA GLN A 37 9.97 3.91 -8.58
C GLN A 37 10.05 4.20 -7.08
N GLN A 38 10.38 5.43 -6.68
CA GLN A 38 10.45 5.82 -5.26
C GLN A 38 9.08 5.75 -4.59
N ILE A 39 8.03 6.21 -5.26
CA ILE A 39 6.65 6.13 -4.75
C ILE A 39 6.23 4.65 -4.62
N GLY A 40 6.51 3.83 -5.63
CA GLY A 40 6.21 2.40 -5.59
C GLY A 40 6.88 1.68 -4.42
N SER A 41 8.16 1.95 -4.18
CA SER A 41 8.93 1.39 -3.05
C SER A 41 8.36 1.81 -1.70
N ALA A 42 7.95 3.07 -1.55
CA ALA A 42 7.34 3.58 -0.32
C ALA A 42 5.97 2.92 -0.05
N LEU A 43 5.16 2.74 -1.08
CA LEU A 43 3.85 2.06 -0.98
C LEU A 43 4.01 0.57 -0.64
N ASP A 44 5.04 -0.10 -1.12
CA ASP A 44 5.33 -1.49 -0.79
C ASP A 44 5.64 -1.66 0.69
N VAL A 45 6.52 -0.82 1.25
CA VAL A 45 6.83 -0.81 2.68
C VAL A 45 5.57 -0.55 3.52
N GLN A 46 4.73 0.39 3.11
CA GLN A 46 3.46 0.66 3.79
C GLN A 46 2.49 -0.53 3.68
N GLY A 47 2.47 -1.21 2.53
CA GLY A 47 1.68 -2.43 2.31
C GLY A 47 2.06 -3.56 3.28
N VAL A 48 3.37 -3.75 3.52
CA VAL A 48 3.88 -4.72 4.51
C VAL A 48 3.46 -4.34 5.93
N ARG A 49 3.56 -3.06 6.30
CA ARG A 49 3.09 -2.58 7.62
C ARG A 49 1.59 -2.80 7.80
N ALA A 50 0.78 -2.49 6.79
CA ALA A 50 -0.66 -2.74 6.82
C ALA A 50 -0.98 -4.24 7.01
N TYR A 51 -0.20 -5.13 6.37
CA TYR A 51 -0.32 -6.57 6.55
C TYR A 51 -0.07 -6.99 8.00
N TYR A 52 1.01 -6.50 8.62
CA TYR A 52 1.28 -6.82 10.04
C TYR A 52 0.25 -6.20 10.98
N ALA A 53 -0.29 -5.03 10.66
CA ALA A 53 -1.40 -4.44 11.40
C ALA A 53 -2.67 -5.32 11.31
N ALA A 54 -3.02 -5.80 10.11
CA ALA A 54 -4.15 -6.72 9.93
C ALA A 54 -3.91 -8.06 10.65
N ARG A 55 -2.67 -8.58 10.61
CA ARG A 55 -2.30 -9.80 11.34
C ARG A 55 -2.49 -9.64 12.85
N SER A 56 -2.06 -8.52 13.43
CA SER A 56 -2.31 -8.26 14.85
C SER A 56 -3.81 -8.22 15.19
N GLY A 57 -4.62 -7.73 14.24
CA GLY A 57 -6.09 -7.78 14.36
C GLY A 57 -6.66 -9.19 14.36
N VAL A 58 -6.16 -10.07 13.51
CA VAL A 58 -6.56 -11.49 13.52
C VAL A 58 -6.18 -12.15 14.84
N GLU A 59 -4.95 -11.95 15.30
CA GLU A 59 -4.48 -12.52 16.60
C GLU A 59 -5.32 -12.00 17.76
N TRP A 60 -5.65 -10.72 17.79
CA TRP A 60 -6.55 -10.13 18.78
C TRP A 60 -7.96 -10.74 18.72
N GLY A 61 -8.52 -10.90 17.52
CA GLY A 61 -9.85 -11.51 17.32
C GLY A 61 -9.90 -12.96 17.76
N LEU A 62 -8.87 -13.75 17.44
CA LEU A 62 -8.71 -15.13 17.92
C LEU A 62 -8.64 -15.19 19.44
N TYR A 63 -7.82 -14.34 20.06
CA TYR A 63 -7.72 -14.26 21.51
C TYR A 63 -9.08 -13.94 22.16
N ARG A 64 -9.82 -12.97 21.64
CA ARG A 64 -11.15 -12.60 22.13
C ARG A 64 -12.12 -13.76 22.06
N GLN A 65 -12.13 -14.51 20.98
CA GLN A 65 -13.04 -15.66 20.83
C GLN A 65 -12.61 -16.85 21.68
N LEU A 66 -11.32 -17.22 21.66
CA LEU A 66 -10.83 -18.42 22.32
C LEU A 66 -10.75 -18.27 23.85
N GLN A 67 -10.40 -17.09 24.37
CA GLN A 67 -10.22 -16.84 25.79
C GLN A 67 -11.45 -16.20 26.47
N ALA A 68 -12.15 -15.33 25.76
CA ALA A 68 -13.28 -14.58 26.31
C ALA A 68 -14.64 -15.02 25.73
N SER A 69 -14.66 -16.00 24.82
CA SER A 69 -15.87 -16.47 24.11
C SER A 69 -16.67 -15.32 23.50
N SER A 70 -15.95 -14.29 23.00
CA SER A 70 -16.52 -13.03 22.52
C SER A 70 -16.30 -12.87 21.02
N CYS A 71 -17.37 -13.08 20.25
CA CYS A 71 -17.42 -12.86 18.81
C CYS A 71 -18.17 -11.54 18.53
N ALA A 72 -17.47 -10.41 18.73
CA ALA A 72 -18.04 -9.10 18.47
C ALA A 72 -18.19 -8.85 16.97
N ALA A 73 -19.36 -8.32 16.54
CA ALA A 73 -19.66 -8.08 15.13
C ALA A 73 -18.66 -7.13 14.48
N SER A 74 -18.16 -6.12 15.22
CA SER A 74 -17.12 -5.21 14.77
C SER A 74 -16.41 -4.57 15.96
N SER A 75 -15.09 -4.44 15.87
CA SER A 75 -14.25 -3.71 16.83
C SER A 75 -13.12 -3.04 16.07
N SER A 76 -12.84 -1.76 16.37
CA SER A 76 -11.76 -1.01 15.74
C SER A 76 -10.77 -0.49 16.76
N PHE A 77 -9.48 -0.53 16.45
CA PHE A 77 -8.40 -0.02 17.28
C PHE A 77 -7.17 0.36 16.44
N VAL A 78 -6.29 1.14 17.05
CA VAL A 78 -4.96 1.44 16.50
C VAL A 78 -3.95 0.56 17.23
N PRO A 79 -3.08 -0.19 16.53
CA PRO A 79 -2.03 -0.97 17.17
C PRO A 79 -1.09 -0.10 18.02
N THR A 80 -0.68 -0.58 19.17
CA THR A 80 0.20 0.15 20.11
C THR A 80 1.65 0.23 19.66
N ALA A 81 2.08 -0.67 18.75
CA ALA A 81 3.42 -0.64 18.17
C ALA A 81 3.60 0.64 17.34
N SER A 82 4.63 1.43 17.63
CA SER A 82 4.89 2.74 16.99
C SER A 82 5.01 2.66 15.47
N THR A 83 5.54 1.54 14.94
CA THR A 83 5.67 1.30 13.50
C THR A 83 4.33 1.03 12.79
N LEU A 84 3.29 0.69 13.54
CA LEU A 84 1.94 0.35 13.05
C LEU A 84 0.89 1.40 13.43
N SER A 85 1.25 2.42 14.22
CA SER A 85 0.32 3.44 14.73
C SER A 85 -0.35 4.30 13.65
N GLY A 86 0.18 4.28 12.42
CA GLY A 86 -0.42 4.93 11.25
C GLY A 86 -1.58 4.15 10.62
N PHE A 87 -1.94 2.98 11.17
CA PHE A 87 -3.02 2.15 10.66
C PHE A 87 -4.12 1.97 11.70
N THR A 88 -5.36 2.02 11.24
CA THR A 88 -6.51 1.56 12.02
C THR A 88 -6.84 0.14 11.60
N VAL A 89 -7.16 -0.71 12.56
CA VAL A 89 -7.55 -2.10 12.33
C VAL A 89 -8.99 -2.27 12.77
N THR A 90 -9.83 -2.76 11.87
CA THR A 90 -11.20 -3.18 12.17
C THR A 90 -11.29 -4.68 12.10
N VAL A 91 -11.71 -5.30 13.18
CA VAL A 91 -11.89 -6.74 13.30
C VAL A 91 -13.38 -7.06 13.38
N THR A 92 -13.81 -7.96 12.51
CA THR A 92 -15.17 -8.50 12.52
C THR A 92 -15.13 -9.99 12.82
N CYS A 93 -16.09 -10.45 13.61
CA CYS A 93 -16.26 -11.87 13.90
C CYS A 93 -17.68 -12.30 13.50
N VAL A 94 -17.76 -13.43 12.81
CA VAL A 94 -19.03 -14.06 12.42
C VAL A 94 -19.02 -15.49 12.93
N ALA A 95 -20.06 -15.84 13.68
CA ALA A 95 -20.31 -17.21 14.14
C ALA A 95 -21.35 -17.87 13.21
N THR A 96 -21.01 -19.00 12.65
CA THR A 96 -21.88 -19.80 11.79
C THR A 96 -22.17 -21.13 12.47
N PRO A 97 -23.34 -21.30 13.09
CA PRO A 97 -23.76 -22.58 13.68
C PRO A 97 -23.92 -23.64 12.60
N ASP A 98 -23.55 -24.88 12.90
CA ASP A 98 -23.87 -25.99 12.03
C ASP A 98 -25.36 -26.37 12.15
N ALA A 99 -26.07 -26.43 11.02
CA ALA A 99 -27.48 -26.80 10.95
C ALA A 99 -27.80 -28.23 11.46
N ASN A 100 -26.77 -29.11 11.47
CA ASN A 100 -26.91 -30.50 11.90
C ASN A 100 -26.42 -30.77 13.34
N GLY A 101 -26.21 -29.71 14.13
CA GLY A 101 -25.76 -29.84 15.54
C GLY A 101 -24.26 -30.07 15.71
N GLY A 102 -23.46 -29.83 14.66
CA GLY A 102 -22.00 -29.83 14.72
C GLY A 102 -21.43 -28.56 15.39
N PRO A 103 -20.10 -28.41 15.45
CA PRO A 103 -19.48 -27.28 16.08
C PRO A 103 -19.77 -25.97 15.30
N THR A 104 -19.89 -24.87 16.04
CA THR A 104 -20.00 -23.54 15.45
C THR A 104 -18.67 -23.14 14.83
N ILE A 105 -18.69 -22.74 13.59
CA ILE A 105 -17.51 -22.22 12.86
C ILE A 105 -17.43 -20.70 13.06
N TYR A 106 -16.27 -20.22 13.45
CA TYR A 106 -16.02 -18.79 13.59
C TYR A 106 -15.14 -18.27 12.46
N THR A 107 -15.54 -17.16 11.88
CA THR A 107 -14.75 -16.45 10.87
C THR A 107 -14.36 -15.09 11.41
N VAL A 108 -13.07 -14.88 11.61
CA VAL A 108 -12.48 -13.60 12.03
C VAL A 108 -11.85 -12.94 10.81
N THR A 109 -12.28 -11.73 10.50
CA THR A 109 -11.71 -10.90 9.43
C THR A 109 -11.15 -9.61 10.05
N ALA A 110 -9.88 -9.34 9.82
CA ALA A 110 -9.21 -8.10 10.20
C ALA A 110 -8.85 -7.29 8.96
N THR A 111 -9.30 -6.04 8.92
CA THR A 111 -8.99 -5.08 7.86
C THR A 111 -8.19 -3.93 8.47
N ALA A 112 -6.96 -3.72 7.99
CA ALA A 112 -6.11 -2.59 8.37
C ALA A 112 -6.06 -1.58 7.24
N CYS A 113 -6.23 -0.29 7.54
CA CYS A 113 -6.15 0.79 6.55
C CYS A 113 -5.44 2.03 7.10
N SER A 114 -4.82 2.79 6.19
CA SER A 114 -4.08 4.02 6.52
C SER A 114 -4.98 5.25 6.67
N GLN A 115 -6.16 5.23 6.09
CA GLN A 115 -7.12 6.35 6.11
C GLN A 115 -8.51 5.82 6.49
N PRO A 116 -8.79 5.62 7.78
CA PRO A 116 -10.08 5.09 8.22
C PRO A 116 -11.22 6.09 7.95
N ASN A 117 -12.41 5.58 7.69
CA ASN A 117 -13.63 6.39 7.68
C ASN A 117 -14.32 6.24 9.05
N VAL A 118 -14.53 7.37 9.72
CA VAL A 118 -15.13 7.41 11.07
C VAL A 118 -14.47 6.42 12.05
N GLY A 119 -13.13 6.30 11.96
CA GLY A 119 -12.35 5.43 12.84
C GLY A 119 -12.43 3.93 12.53
N ALA A 120 -12.96 3.54 11.39
CA ALA A 120 -13.09 2.14 10.95
C ALA A 120 -12.55 1.91 9.53
N CYS A 121 -12.13 0.69 9.27
CA CYS A 121 -11.71 0.17 7.97
C CYS A 121 -12.71 -0.89 7.46
N PRO A 122 -12.92 -1.00 6.15
CA PRO A 122 -12.31 -0.21 5.07
C PRO A 122 -12.91 1.20 4.93
N ASN A 123 -12.16 2.12 4.30
CA ASN A 123 -12.71 3.40 3.85
C ASN A 123 -13.24 3.24 2.43
N THR A 124 -14.56 3.16 2.29
CA THR A 124 -15.25 3.01 0.99
C THR A 124 -15.84 4.32 0.47
N VAL A 125 -15.75 5.41 1.25
CA VAL A 125 -16.43 6.67 0.93
C VAL A 125 -15.55 7.59 0.10
N ASN A 126 -14.31 7.82 0.54
CA ASN A 126 -13.39 8.73 -0.14
C ASN A 126 -11.93 8.39 0.17
N PRO A 127 -11.42 7.24 -0.29
CA PRO A 127 -10.02 6.90 -0.10
C PRO A 127 -9.13 7.82 -0.94
N GLY A 128 -8.10 8.41 -0.34
CA GLY A 128 -7.11 9.21 -1.05
C GLY A 128 -6.21 8.37 -1.96
N SER A 129 -5.43 9.02 -2.83
CA SER A 129 -4.54 8.36 -3.80
C SER A 129 -3.44 7.47 -3.16
N LEU A 130 -3.12 7.71 -1.87
CA LEU A 130 -2.16 6.93 -1.10
C LEU A 130 -2.84 6.01 -0.07
N TYR A 131 -4.11 5.67 -0.31
CA TYR A 131 -4.83 4.73 0.54
C TYR A 131 -4.24 3.33 0.45
N ILE A 132 -3.96 2.76 1.59
CA ILE A 132 -3.43 1.39 1.72
C ILE A 132 -4.36 0.60 2.62
N GLU A 133 -4.73 -0.56 2.15
CA GLU A 133 -5.57 -1.52 2.88
C GLU A 133 -4.99 -2.93 2.76
N ARG A 134 -5.08 -3.69 3.84
CA ARG A 134 -4.86 -5.14 3.84
C ARG A 134 -5.93 -5.80 4.66
N ARG A 135 -6.42 -6.92 4.15
CA ARG A 135 -7.43 -7.74 4.81
C ARG A 135 -6.92 -9.17 4.98
N LEU A 136 -7.08 -9.70 6.16
CA LEU A 136 -6.80 -11.09 6.48
C LEU A 136 -8.05 -11.73 7.08
N THR A 137 -8.30 -12.98 6.73
CA THR A 137 -9.42 -13.77 7.23
C THR A 137 -8.91 -15.11 7.71
N VAL A 138 -9.40 -15.54 8.85
CA VAL A 138 -9.14 -16.86 9.42
C VAL A 138 -10.48 -17.49 9.84
N THR A 139 -10.60 -18.78 9.60
CA THR A 139 -11.77 -19.58 9.98
C THR A 139 -11.32 -20.75 10.85
N PHE A 140 -12.04 -21.03 11.92
CA PHE A 140 -11.71 -22.08 12.89
C PHE A 140 -12.95 -22.59 13.63
#